data_998262ee70594da2a07879203aff5349
#
_entry.id   998262ee70594da2a07879203aff5349
#
_cell.length_a   1.000
_cell.length_b   1.000
_cell.length_c   1.000
_cell.angle_alpha   90.00
_cell.angle_beta   90.00
_cell.angle_gamma   90.00
#
_symmetry.space_group_name_H-M   'P 1'
#
loop_
_entity.id
_entity.type
_entity.pdbx_description
1 polymer ?
#
loop_
_entity_poly.entity_id
_entity_poly.type
_entity_poly.pdbx_seq_one_letter_code
_entity_poly.pdbx_strand_id
1 'polypeptide(L)'
;MGTFRFGAMAKRTKLDRGNAASICQFDFGQNWTDFSANHLSTERIREARRDFRALFSGIALQSATFLDVGFGQGLGSLFAEEMGAKVVGVDSSPKCLEAVESAREAFPKNCGRDIDLIVGSILSAEDVERLRVKTSRGYDVVHAWGVLHHTGKMTKAFTNCVDLLSEEGHFIVAIYNAHWSSPFWKKIKQLYCLSGRKTRKVMVWLLAPLIITAKILVKNGSPFEKERGMDFMVDLVDWVGGYPYEWATVEQIVDLGEKHGLQIVRVIPSSVPTGCNQFVFRRKIR
;
A
#
# COMPACT_ATOMS: atom_id res chain seq x y z
N MET A 1 -24.43 1.91 -22.63
CA MET A 1 -24.36 3.18 -21.86
C MET A 1 -24.68 2.83 -20.41
N GLY A 2 -23.65 2.53 -19.61
CA GLY A 2 -23.79 2.24 -18.19
C GLY A 2 -23.43 3.51 -17.41
N THR A 3 -24.40 4.06 -16.72
CA THR A 3 -24.26 5.27 -15.91
C THR A 3 -23.47 4.97 -14.64
N PHE A 4 -22.29 5.57 -14.52
CA PHE A 4 -21.56 5.64 -13.26
C PHE A 4 -22.42 6.33 -12.20
N ARG A 5 -22.74 5.64 -11.10
CA ARG A 5 -23.25 6.30 -9.91
C ARG A 5 -22.07 6.90 -9.14
N PHE A 6 -21.78 8.17 -9.42
CA PHE A 6 -21.01 8.97 -8.49
C PHE A 6 -21.86 9.14 -7.23
N GLY A 7 -21.39 8.55 -6.13
CA GLY A 7 -21.94 8.86 -4.81
C GLY A 7 -21.80 10.36 -4.55
N ALA A 8 -22.87 10.96 -4.01
CA ALA A 8 -23.07 12.38 -3.84
C ALA A 8 -21.82 13.13 -3.37
N MET A 9 -21.54 14.24 -4.04
CA MET A 9 -20.56 15.27 -3.70
C MET A 9 -20.69 15.61 -2.20
N ALA A 10 -19.79 15.12 -1.36
CA ALA A 10 -19.72 15.46 0.04
C ALA A 10 -19.35 16.94 0.16
N LYS A 11 -20.24 17.73 0.78
CA LYS A 11 -19.99 19.13 1.15
C LYS A 11 -18.65 19.20 1.90
N ARG A 12 -17.79 20.12 1.48
CA ARG A 12 -16.58 20.53 2.22
C ARG A 12 -16.98 20.89 3.66
N THR A 13 -16.83 19.97 4.58
CA THR A 13 -16.81 20.28 6.01
C THR A 13 -15.49 21.00 6.29
N LYS A 14 -15.61 22.21 6.90
CA LYS A 14 -14.49 22.95 7.45
C LYS A 14 -13.73 22.02 8.39
N LEU A 15 -12.46 21.73 8.03
CA LEU A 15 -11.55 21.07 8.97
C LEU A 15 -11.47 21.94 10.24
N ASP A 16 -11.81 21.33 11.35
CA ASP A 16 -11.58 21.86 12.69
C ASP A 16 -10.10 22.26 12.84
N ARG A 17 -9.87 23.56 12.99
CA ARG A 17 -8.57 24.13 13.38
C ARG A 17 -8.41 23.97 14.89
N GLY A 18 -8.26 22.73 15.34
CA GLY A 18 -7.97 22.37 16.72
C GLY A 18 -6.67 21.58 16.78
N ASN A 19 -5.56 22.26 17.04
CA ASN A 19 -4.33 21.84 17.72
C ASN A 19 -3.84 20.39 17.45
N ALA A 20 -3.46 20.08 16.21
CA ALA A 20 -2.49 19.04 15.91
C ALA A 20 -1.45 19.70 15.01
N ALA A 21 -0.18 19.72 15.44
CA ALA A 21 0.93 20.00 14.55
C ALA A 21 0.71 19.14 13.31
N SER A 22 0.47 19.75 12.15
CA SER A 22 0.22 19.04 10.90
C SER A 22 1.40 18.08 10.69
N ILE A 23 1.16 16.79 10.93
CA ILE A 23 2.18 15.76 10.69
C ILE A 23 2.50 15.89 9.21
N CYS A 24 3.72 16.31 8.89
CA CYS A 24 4.16 16.36 7.51
C CYS A 24 4.01 14.95 6.94
N GLN A 25 3.29 14.82 5.84
CA GLN A 25 3.06 13.54 5.16
C GLN A 25 3.52 13.64 3.72
N PHE A 26 4.18 12.61 3.22
CA PHE A 26 4.57 12.52 1.82
C PHE A 26 3.32 12.36 0.94
N ASP A 27 3.30 13.04 -0.22
CA ASP A 27 2.17 12.96 -1.17
C ASP A 27 2.33 11.73 -2.08
N PHE A 28 2.00 10.55 -1.53
CA PHE A 28 2.02 9.30 -2.27
C PHE A 28 1.08 9.33 -3.47
N GLY A 29 -0.08 9.98 -3.35
CA GLY A 29 -1.04 10.07 -4.44
C GLY A 29 -0.46 10.76 -5.66
N GLN A 30 0.28 11.88 -5.50
CA GLN A 30 0.95 12.53 -6.62
C GLN A 30 1.99 11.61 -7.26
N ASN A 31 2.77 10.91 -6.44
CA ASN A 31 3.78 9.98 -6.93
C ASN A 31 3.16 8.85 -7.77
N TRP A 32 2.03 8.29 -7.33
CA TRP A 32 1.30 7.24 -8.05
C TRP A 32 0.66 7.76 -9.35
N THR A 33 0.09 8.97 -9.35
CA THR A 33 -0.45 9.59 -10.57
C THR A 33 0.64 9.79 -11.62
N ASP A 34 1.79 10.36 -11.20
CA ASP A 34 2.94 10.57 -12.09
C ASP A 34 3.49 9.23 -12.63
N PHE A 35 3.54 8.19 -11.80
CA PHE A 35 4.00 6.86 -12.20
C PHE A 35 3.04 6.22 -13.20
N SER A 36 1.75 6.19 -12.91
CA SER A 36 0.75 5.57 -13.79
C SER A 36 0.70 6.23 -15.18
N ALA A 37 0.81 7.56 -15.22
CA ALA A 37 0.75 8.29 -16.47
C ALA A 37 2.02 8.14 -17.34
N ASN A 38 3.22 8.02 -16.73
CA ASN A 38 4.48 8.17 -17.46
C ASN A 38 5.36 6.92 -17.46
N HIS A 39 5.16 5.99 -16.54
CA HIS A 39 6.09 4.88 -16.30
C HIS A 39 5.44 3.50 -16.33
N LEU A 40 4.11 3.39 -16.35
CA LEU A 40 3.42 2.11 -16.37
C LEU A 40 3.49 1.49 -17.78
N SER A 41 4.19 0.36 -17.91
CA SER A 41 4.32 -0.38 -19.16
C SER A 41 3.68 -1.77 -19.07
N THR A 42 3.34 -2.36 -20.20
CA THR A 42 2.79 -3.73 -20.27
C THR A 42 3.72 -4.75 -19.61
N GLU A 43 5.05 -4.57 -19.73
CA GLU A 43 6.03 -5.44 -19.09
C GLU A 43 5.97 -5.33 -17.57
N ARG A 44 5.93 -4.10 -17.03
CA ARG A 44 5.80 -3.82 -15.59
C ARG A 44 4.51 -4.38 -15.01
N ILE A 45 3.41 -4.26 -15.73
CA ILE A 45 2.13 -4.86 -15.33
C ILE A 45 2.24 -6.38 -15.29
N ARG A 46 2.94 -7.00 -16.26
CA ARG A 46 3.15 -8.46 -16.28
C ARG A 46 3.99 -8.94 -15.09
N GLU A 47 5.06 -8.23 -14.76
CA GLU A 47 5.91 -8.51 -13.59
C GLU A 47 5.09 -8.36 -12.29
N ALA A 48 4.41 -7.23 -12.11
CA ALA A 48 3.56 -6.99 -10.94
C ALA A 48 2.45 -8.04 -10.79
N ARG A 49 1.83 -8.45 -11.90
CA ARG A 49 0.80 -9.53 -11.90
C ARG A 49 1.38 -10.88 -11.50
N ARG A 50 2.59 -11.21 -11.96
CA ARG A 50 3.27 -12.44 -11.56
C ARG A 50 3.55 -12.45 -10.05
N ASP A 51 4.07 -11.34 -9.52
CA ASP A 51 4.40 -11.20 -8.11
C ASP A 51 3.14 -11.21 -7.23
N PHE A 52 2.06 -10.57 -7.68
CA PHE A 52 0.76 -10.63 -7.02
C PHE A 52 0.24 -12.07 -6.97
N ARG A 53 0.23 -12.80 -8.10
CA ARG A 53 -0.20 -14.21 -8.13
C ARG A 53 0.64 -15.10 -7.22
N ALA A 54 1.94 -14.88 -7.14
CA ALA A 54 2.83 -15.60 -6.23
C ALA A 54 2.50 -15.30 -4.75
N LEU A 55 2.21 -14.05 -4.42
CA LEU A 55 1.82 -13.62 -3.07
C LEU A 55 0.48 -14.27 -2.65
N PHE A 56 -0.46 -14.40 -3.57
CA PHE A 56 -1.78 -15.00 -3.33
C PHE A 56 -1.85 -16.50 -3.63
N SER A 57 -0.70 -17.16 -3.83
CA SER A 57 -0.67 -18.61 -4.05
C SER A 57 -1.31 -19.37 -2.89
N GLY A 58 -2.30 -20.22 -3.19
CA GLY A 58 -3.08 -20.98 -2.22
C GLY A 58 -4.26 -20.22 -1.61
N ILE A 59 -4.54 -18.98 -2.03
CA ILE A 59 -5.70 -18.20 -1.61
C ILE A 59 -6.66 -18.07 -2.80
N ALA A 60 -7.88 -18.58 -2.65
CA ALA A 60 -8.91 -18.48 -3.69
C ALA A 60 -9.48 -17.06 -3.71
N LEU A 61 -9.37 -16.37 -4.85
CA LEU A 61 -9.94 -15.03 -5.04
C LEU A 61 -11.27 -15.06 -5.80
N GLN A 62 -11.59 -16.15 -6.47
CA GLN A 62 -12.86 -16.28 -7.21
C GLN A 62 -14.05 -16.10 -6.27
N SER A 63 -14.88 -15.09 -6.53
CA SER A 63 -16.04 -14.67 -5.73
C SER A 63 -15.73 -14.18 -4.30
N ALA A 64 -14.45 -14.08 -3.91
CA ALA A 64 -14.03 -13.56 -2.62
C ALA A 64 -14.32 -12.06 -2.49
N THR A 65 -14.66 -11.60 -1.29
CA THR A 65 -14.70 -10.18 -0.94
C THR A 65 -13.29 -9.72 -0.59
N PHE A 66 -12.79 -8.75 -1.35
CA PHE A 66 -11.40 -8.26 -1.25
C PHE A 66 -11.37 -6.78 -0.86
N LEU A 67 -10.65 -6.46 0.20
CA LEU A 67 -10.39 -5.08 0.61
C LEU A 67 -8.93 -4.71 0.31
N ASP A 68 -8.72 -3.70 -0.53
CA ASP A 68 -7.41 -3.12 -0.83
C ASP A 68 -7.20 -1.83 -0.03
N VAL A 69 -6.39 -1.89 1.02
CA VAL A 69 -6.11 -0.76 1.90
C VAL A 69 -4.87 -0.02 1.40
N GLY A 70 -5.05 1.25 1.04
CA GLY A 70 -4.03 2.05 0.38
C GLY A 70 -3.79 1.57 -1.05
N PHE A 71 -4.85 1.53 -1.87
CA PHE A 71 -4.80 0.96 -3.22
C PHE A 71 -3.82 1.67 -4.17
N GLY A 72 -3.40 2.91 -3.87
CA GLY A 72 -2.42 3.66 -4.66
C GLY A 72 -2.80 3.77 -6.15
N GLN A 73 -2.00 3.16 -7.02
CA GLN A 73 -2.30 3.07 -8.46
C GLN A 73 -3.31 1.98 -8.84
N GLY A 74 -3.78 1.19 -7.88
CA GLY A 74 -4.85 0.21 -8.06
C GLY A 74 -4.47 -1.09 -8.73
N LEU A 75 -3.20 -1.39 -8.98
CA LEU A 75 -2.80 -2.66 -9.63
C LEU A 75 -3.24 -3.88 -8.81
N GLY A 76 -3.13 -3.84 -7.47
CA GLY A 76 -3.60 -4.90 -6.58
C GLY A 76 -5.10 -5.14 -6.73
N SER A 77 -5.89 -4.07 -6.73
CA SER A 77 -7.33 -4.09 -6.94
C SER A 77 -7.71 -4.67 -8.31
N LEU A 78 -7.05 -4.22 -9.39
CA LEU A 78 -7.29 -4.70 -10.75
C LEU A 78 -6.93 -6.18 -10.92
N PHE A 79 -5.83 -6.65 -10.31
CA PHE A 79 -5.45 -8.07 -10.37
C PHE A 79 -6.40 -8.94 -9.54
N ALA A 80 -6.87 -8.47 -8.39
CA ALA A 80 -7.84 -9.19 -7.57
C ALA A 80 -9.18 -9.36 -8.33
N GLU A 81 -9.66 -8.28 -8.96
CA GLU A 81 -10.88 -8.33 -9.80
C GLU A 81 -10.70 -9.26 -11.03
N GLU A 82 -9.54 -9.18 -11.72
CA GLU A 82 -9.20 -10.09 -12.83
C GLU A 82 -9.22 -11.57 -12.39
N MET A 83 -8.94 -11.86 -11.12
CA MET A 83 -9.02 -13.19 -10.51
C MET A 83 -10.42 -13.52 -9.94
N GLY A 84 -11.41 -12.67 -10.20
CA GLY A 84 -12.81 -12.89 -9.86
C GLY A 84 -13.24 -12.43 -8.48
N ALA A 85 -12.44 -11.62 -7.78
CA ALA A 85 -12.80 -11.05 -6.50
C ALA A 85 -13.80 -9.88 -6.66
N LYS A 86 -14.62 -9.66 -5.61
CA LYS A 86 -15.43 -8.44 -5.43
C LYS A 86 -14.60 -7.45 -4.65
N VAL A 87 -14.13 -6.40 -5.31
CA VAL A 87 -13.10 -5.51 -4.76
C VAL A 87 -13.69 -4.23 -4.20
N VAL A 88 -13.31 -3.91 -2.97
CA VAL A 88 -13.45 -2.59 -2.37
C VAL A 88 -12.03 -2.06 -2.11
N GLY A 89 -11.75 -0.82 -2.49
CA GLY A 89 -10.48 -0.16 -2.23
C GLY A 89 -10.67 1.08 -1.36
N VAL A 90 -9.73 1.34 -0.44
CA VAL A 90 -9.69 2.60 0.33
C VAL A 90 -8.31 3.21 0.25
N ASP A 91 -8.24 4.51 -0.09
CA ASP A 91 -7.00 5.29 -0.04
C ASP A 91 -7.27 6.69 0.49
N SER A 92 -6.33 7.24 1.25
CA SER A 92 -6.45 8.57 1.86
C SER A 92 -6.28 9.71 0.86
N SER A 93 -5.64 9.45 -0.29
CA SER A 93 -5.40 10.44 -1.33
C SER A 93 -6.43 10.36 -2.45
N PRO A 94 -7.19 11.43 -2.72
CA PRO A 94 -8.11 11.46 -3.86
C PRO A 94 -7.40 11.36 -5.22
N LYS A 95 -6.10 11.69 -5.29
CA LYS A 95 -5.28 11.56 -6.51
C LYS A 95 -5.09 10.11 -6.95
N CYS A 96 -5.19 9.17 -6.01
CA CYS A 96 -5.10 7.74 -6.32
C CYS A 96 -6.24 7.27 -7.23
N LEU A 97 -7.40 7.95 -7.23
CA LEU A 97 -8.48 7.65 -8.19
C LEU A 97 -8.03 7.91 -9.64
N GLU A 98 -7.33 9.02 -9.90
CA GLU A 98 -6.77 9.33 -11.23
C GLU A 98 -5.68 8.33 -11.62
N ALA A 99 -4.85 7.90 -10.65
CA ALA A 99 -3.83 6.90 -10.87
C ALA A 99 -4.42 5.53 -11.29
N VAL A 100 -5.52 5.11 -10.65
CA VAL A 100 -6.25 3.88 -11.04
C VAL A 100 -6.85 3.99 -12.42
N GLU A 101 -7.47 5.13 -12.78
CA GLU A 101 -8.03 5.31 -14.13
C GLU A 101 -6.94 5.19 -15.20
N SER A 102 -5.78 5.82 -14.99
CA SER A 102 -4.64 5.69 -15.91
C SER A 102 -4.12 4.25 -15.97
N ALA A 103 -4.03 3.55 -14.84
CA ALA A 103 -3.59 2.16 -14.82
C ALA A 103 -4.58 1.23 -15.55
N ARG A 104 -5.88 1.49 -15.42
CA ARG A 104 -6.96 0.71 -16.04
C ARG A 104 -6.92 0.72 -17.56
N GLU A 105 -6.42 1.78 -18.18
CA GLU A 105 -6.27 1.87 -19.65
C GLU A 105 -5.40 0.75 -20.23
N ALA A 106 -4.48 0.22 -19.42
CA ALA A 106 -3.59 -0.87 -19.82
C ALA A 106 -4.18 -2.28 -19.59
N PHE A 107 -5.42 -2.37 -19.08
CA PHE A 107 -6.15 -3.62 -18.85
C PHE A 107 -7.25 -3.84 -19.90
N PRO A 108 -7.78 -5.07 -20.05
CA PRO A 108 -8.94 -5.32 -20.91
C PRO A 108 -10.12 -4.40 -20.55
N LYS A 109 -10.88 -3.95 -21.56
CA LYS A 109 -11.96 -2.96 -21.42
C LYS A 109 -13.05 -3.30 -20.38
N ASN A 110 -13.17 -4.55 -20.01
CA ASN A 110 -14.12 -5.07 -19.01
C ASN A 110 -13.51 -5.23 -17.61
N CYS A 111 -12.20 -5.04 -17.45
CA CYS A 111 -11.53 -5.09 -16.16
C CYS A 111 -11.69 -3.75 -15.40
N GLY A 112 -11.82 -3.80 -14.09
CA GLY A 112 -11.91 -2.63 -13.21
C GLY A 112 -13.28 -1.94 -13.21
N ARG A 113 -14.34 -2.58 -13.74
CA ARG A 113 -15.68 -1.98 -13.77
C ARG A 113 -16.46 -2.12 -12.47
N ASP A 114 -16.19 -3.19 -11.73
CA ASP A 114 -16.92 -3.55 -10.52
C ASP A 114 -16.09 -3.33 -9.24
N ILE A 115 -15.06 -2.44 -9.34
CA ILE A 115 -14.25 -2.03 -8.19
C ILE A 115 -14.89 -0.82 -7.52
N ASP A 116 -15.18 -0.91 -6.22
CA ASP A 116 -15.73 0.18 -5.41
C ASP A 116 -14.57 0.90 -4.68
N LEU A 117 -14.17 2.08 -5.15
CA LEU A 117 -13.06 2.86 -4.61
C LEU A 117 -13.57 3.99 -3.71
N ILE A 118 -13.00 4.06 -2.50
CA ILE A 118 -13.38 5.01 -1.46
C ILE A 118 -12.18 5.87 -1.11
N VAL A 119 -12.34 7.19 -1.15
CA VAL A 119 -11.38 8.11 -0.52
C VAL A 119 -11.67 8.15 0.97
N GLY A 120 -10.71 7.68 1.77
CA GLY A 120 -10.86 7.56 3.21
C GLY A 120 -9.60 7.01 3.88
N SER A 121 -9.63 6.91 5.20
CA SER A 121 -8.48 6.48 6.00
C SER A 121 -8.81 5.26 6.86
N ILE A 122 -7.97 4.25 6.80
CA ILE A 122 -8.05 3.08 7.70
C ILE A 122 -7.90 3.46 9.19
N LEU A 123 -7.45 4.68 9.49
CA LEU A 123 -7.36 5.19 10.86
C LEU A 123 -8.64 5.90 11.33
N SER A 124 -9.54 6.28 10.41
CA SER A 124 -10.81 6.93 10.69
C SER A 124 -11.86 5.89 11.10
N ALA A 125 -12.48 6.05 12.25
CA ALA A 125 -13.56 5.15 12.70
C ALA A 125 -14.78 5.21 11.76
N GLU A 126 -15.09 6.39 11.22
CA GLU A 126 -16.17 6.58 10.25
C GLU A 126 -15.90 5.82 8.95
N ASP A 127 -14.68 5.92 8.40
CA ASP A 127 -14.33 5.23 7.17
C ASP A 127 -14.23 3.71 7.38
N VAL A 128 -13.73 3.24 8.52
CA VAL A 128 -13.73 1.81 8.88
C VAL A 128 -15.17 1.28 8.95
N GLU A 129 -16.11 2.04 9.51
CA GLU A 129 -17.52 1.63 9.51
C GLU A 129 -18.13 1.64 8.11
N ARG A 130 -17.79 2.61 7.25
CA ARG A 130 -18.19 2.62 5.84
C ARG A 130 -17.68 1.37 5.09
N LEU A 131 -16.46 0.89 5.40
CA LEU A 131 -15.94 -0.35 4.85
C LEU A 131 -16.65 -1.58 5.40
N ARG A 132 -16.97 -1.58 6.71
CA ARG A 132 -17.66 -2.71 7.38
C ARG A 132 -19.03 -3.00 6.77
N VAL A 133 -19.81 -1.95 6.50
CA VAL A 133 -21.16 -2.12 5.94
C VAL A 133 -21.22 -2.54 4.47
N LYS A 134 -20.06 -2.59 3.78
CA LYS A 134 -19.96 -3.10 2.40
C LYS A 134 -20.06 -4.62 2.30
N THR A 135 -19.92 -5.31 3.42
CA THR A 135 -19.98 -6.77 3.49
C THR A 135 -20.74 -7.22 4.73
N SER A 136 -21.52 -8.29 4.64
CA SER A 136 -22.30 -8.83 5.77
C SER A 136 -21.48 -9.72 6.71
N ARG A 137 -20.32 -10.22 6.28
CA ARG A 137 -19.52 -11.21 7.02
C ARG A 137 -18.05 -10.77 7.26
N GLY A 138 -17.67 -9.56 6.87
CA GLY A 138 -16.29 -9.16 6.75
C GLY A 138 -15.67 -9.56 5.40
N TYR A 139 -14.41 -9.19 5.20
CA TYR A 139 -13.70 -9.46 3.96
C TYR A 139 -12.97 -10.79 4.01
N ASP A 140 -13.10 -11.58 2.94
CA ASP A 140 -12.36 -12.85 2.80
C ASP A 140 -10.86 -12.60 2.64
N VAL A 141 -10.51 -11.43 2.08
CA VAL A 141 -9.14 -10.97 1.99
C VAL A 141 -9.05 -9.48 2.34
N VAL A 142 -8.14 -9.13 3.25
CA VAL A 142 -7.69 -7.76 3.46
C VAL A 142 -6.24 -7.66 3.02
N HIS A 143 -5.95 -6.75 2.09
CA HIS A 143 -4.64 -6.50 1.52
C HIS A 143 -4.18 -5.09 1.89
N ALA A 144 -3.00 -4.96 2.50
CA ALA A 144 -2.42 -3.68 2.91
C ALA A 144 -0.92 -3.68 2.61
N TRP A 145 -0.57 -3.58 1.33
CA TRP A 145 0.79 -3.75 0.88
C TRP A 145 1.53 -2.43 0.81
N GLY A 146 2.53 -2.24 1.69
CA GLY A 146 3.36 -1.02 1.68
C GLY A 146 2.68 0.22 2.23
N VAL A 147 1.68 0.10 3.11
CA VAL A 147 0.80 1.20 3.53
C VAL A 147 0.85 1.48 5.02
N LEU A 148 0.65 0.45 5.87
CA LEU A 148 0.38 0.67 7.28
C LEU A 148 1.51 1.38 8.02
N HIS A 149 2.74 1.15 7.62
CA HIS A 149 3.96 1.78 8.17
C HIS A 149 4.15 3.25 7.75
N HIS A 150 3.25 3.78 6.91
CA HIS A 150 3.19 5.20 6.54
C HIS A 150 2.03 5.95 7.19
N THR A 151 1.29 5.30 8.07
CA THR A 151 0.13 5.90 8.76
C THR A 151 0.51 6.72 10.00
N GLY A 152 1.72 6.51 10.56
CA GLY A 152 2.14 7.08 11.84
C GLY A 152 1.44 6.47 13.06
N LYS A 153 0.57 5.47 12.84
CA LYS A 153 -0.15 4.68 13.85
C LYS A 153 -0.31 3.24 13.36
N MET A 154 0.82 2.61 12.97
CA MET A 154 0.86 1.31 12.31
C MET A 154 0.06 0.23 13.06
N THR A 155 0.23 0.12 14.38
CA THR A 155 -0.48 -0.88 15.20
C THR A 155 -2.00 -0.67 15.13
N LYS A 156 -2.48 0.59 15.21
CA LYS A 156 -3.93 0.88 15.09
C LYS A 156 -4.45 0.54 13.69
N ALA A 157 -3.70 0.89 12.66
CA ALA A 157 -4.06 0.57 11.28
C ALA A 157 -4.13 -0.95 11.06
N PHE A 158 -3.17 -1.70 11.63
CA PHE A 158 -3.15 -3.16 11.61
C PHE A 158 -4.40 -3.74 12.29
N THR A 159 -4.72 -3.29 13.51
CA THR A 159 -5.93 -3.71 14.25
C THR A 159 -7.19 -3.46 13.42
N ASN A 160 -7.36 -2.25 12.88
CA ASN A 160 -8.52 -1.90 12.07
C ASN A 160 -8.65 -2.79 10.82
N CYS A 161 -7.54 -3.16 10.18
CA CYS A 161 -7.54 -4.12 9.06
C CYS A 161 -8.03 -5.51 9.52
N VAL A 162 -7.52 -5.99 10.65
CA VAL A 162 -7.93 -7.30 11.19
C VAL A 162 -9.40 -7.32 11.58
N ASP A 163 -9.92 -6.23 12.14
CA ASP A 163 -11.34 -6.12 12.56
C ASP A 163 -12.31 -6.16 11.36
N LEU A 164 -11.81 -5.94 10.15
CA LEU A 164 -12.60 -6.02 8.92
C LEU A 164 -12.59 -7.42 8.26
N LEU A 165 -11.76 -8.36 8.76
CA LEU A 165 -11.69 -9.72 8.22
C LEU A 165 -12.93 -10.54 8.58
N SER A 166 -13.33 -11.43 7.65
CA SER A 166 -14.26 -12.52 7.92
C SER A 166 -13.63 -13.57 8.85
N GLU A 167 -14.44 -14.53 9.33
CA GLU A 167 -13.99 -15.58 10.27
C GLU A 167 -12.90 -16.49 9.68
N GLU A 168 -12.88 -16.69 8.37
CA GLU A 168 -11.87 -17.49 7.67
C GLU A 168 -10.93 -16.62 6.81
N GLY A 169 -10.96 -15.31 7.00
CA GLY A 169 -10.30 -14.34 6.16
C GLY A 169 -8.77 -14.40 6.23
N HIS A 170 -8.15 -13.98 5.14
CA HIS A 170 -6.70 -13.81 5.02
C HIS A 170 -6.31 -12.34 5.12
N PHE A 171 -5.29 -12.05 5.89
CA PHE A 171 -4.69 -10.71 5.95
C PHE A 171 -3.30 -10.75 5.31
N ILE A 172 -3.14 -9.98 4.24
CA ILE A 172 -1.87 -9.83 3.53
C ILE A 172 -1.34 -8.44 3.80
N VAL A 173 -0.16 -8.36 4.40
CA VAL A 173 0.42 -7.07 4.77
C VAL A 173 1.93 -7.04 4.48
N ALA A 174 2.41 -5.89 3.99
CA ALA A 174 3.84 -5.64 3.83
C ALA A 174 4.27 -4.49 4.74
N ILE A 175 5.30 -4.74 5.58
CA ILE A 175 5.80 -3.79 6.58
C ILE A 175 7.32 -3.67 6.45
N TYR A 176 7.86 -2.46 6.55
CA TYR A 176 9.29 -2.23 6.58
C TYR A 176 9.97 -3.02 7.69
N ASN A 177 11.06 -3.70 7.30
CA ASN A 177 11.89 -4.44 8.24
C ASN A 177 12.64 -3.51 9.19
N ALA A 178 12.73 -3.89 10.45
CA ALA A 178 13.55 -3.21 11.44
C ALA A 178 15.05 -3.38 11.11
N HIS A 179 15.76 -2.28 11.03
CA HIS A 179 17.19 -2.25 10.79
C HIS A 179 17.84 -1.17 11.68
N TRP A 180 19.10 -1.35 12.06
CA TRP A 180 19.80 -0.40 12.91
C TRP A 180 19.83 1.03 12.34
N SER A 181 19.79 1.18 11.02
CA SER A 181 19.74 2.48 10.33
C SER A 181 18.34 3.10 10.25
N SER A 182 17.27 2.37 10.61
CA SER A 182 15.89 2.87 10.48
C SER A 182 15.64 4.19 11.20
N PRO A 183 16.17 4.45 12.42
CA PRO A 183 16.02 5.76 13.07
C PRO A 183 16.67 6.91 12.29
N PHE A 184 17.82 6.66 11.64
CA PHE A 184 18.50 7.63 10.79
C PHE A 184 17.67 7.95 9.54
N TRP A 185 17.17 6.92 8.86
CA TRP A 185 16.29 7.09 7.69
C TRP A 185 15.01 7.83 8.04
N LYS A 186 14.42 7.59 9.20
CA LYS A 186 13.24 8.33 9.67
C LYS A 186 13.51 9.84 9.72
N LYS A 187 14.67 10.28 10.22
CA LYS A 187 15.05 11.68 10.26
C LYS A 187 15.24 12.27 8.87
N ILE A 188 15.86 11.53 7.94
CA ILE A 188 16.04 11.96 6.55
C ILE A 188 14.67 12.15 5.87
N LYS A 189 13.77 11.17 5.99
CA LYS A 189 12.41 11.22 5.44
C LYS A 189 11.62 12.40 6.01
N GLN A 190 11.72 12.62 7.31
CA GLN A 190 11.09 13.78 7.96
C GLN A 190 11.62 15.10 7.42
N LEU A 191 12.95 15.23 7.32
CA LEU A 191 13.59 16.42 6.76
C LEU A 191 13.18 16.65 5.29
N TYR A 192 13.15 15.58 4.49
CA TYR A 192 12.67 15.65 3.11
C TYR A 192 11.23 16.17 3.04
N CYS A 193 10.36 15.64 3.88
CA CYS A 193 8.95 16.02 3.92
C CYS A 193 8.77 17.50 4.32
N LEU A 194 9.56 18.00 5.25
CA LEU A 194 9.53 19.41 5.70
C LEU A 194 10.21 20.37 4.71
N SER A 195 11.01 19.85 3.78
CA SER A 195 11.82 20.67 2.87
C SER A 195 11.01 21.17 1.66
N GLY A 196 11.44 22.31 1.11
CA GLY A 196 10.91 22.84 -0.13
C GLY A 196 11.40 22.06 -1.37
N ARG A 197 10.73 22.28 -2.52
CA ARG A 197 10.97 21.53 -3.76
C ARG A 197 12.44 21.50 -4.21
N LYS A 198 13.16 22.62 -4.09
CA LYS A 198 14.59 22.69 -4.48
C LYS A 198 15.45 21.80 -3.58
N THR A 199 15.27 21.89 -2.26
CA THR A 199 15.99 21.09 -1.26
C THR A 199 15.71 19.59 -1.44
N ARG A 200 14.46 19.19 -1.70
CA ARG A 200 14.09 17.81 -1.99
C ARG A 200 14.86 17.24 -3.17
N LYS A 201 14.97 18.01 -4.28
CA LYS A 201 15.76 17.59 -5.45
C LYS A 201 17.25 17.39 -5.10
N VAL A 202 17.84 18.32 -4.34
CA VAL A 202 19.23 18.20 -3.88
C VAL A 202 19.41 16.97 -2.98
N MET A 203 18.49 16.73 -2.04
CA MET A 203 18.54 15.55 -1.18
C MET A 203 18.51 14.24 -1.98
N VAL A 204 17.60 14.12 -2.97
CA VAL A 204 17.53 12.94 -3.84
C VAL A 204 18.84 12.78 -4.61
N TRP A 205 19.37 13.86 -5.19
CA TRP A 205 20.63 13.82 -5.95
C TRP A 205 21.83 13.38 -5.11
N LEU A 206 21.91 13.85 -3.85
CA LEU A 206 22.99 13.47 -2.93
C LEU A 206 22.86 12.03 -2.40
N LEU A 207 21.62 11.56 -2.18
CA LEU A 207 21.36 10.22 -1.62
C LEU A 207 21.34 9.12 -2.68
N ALA A 208 21.05 9.46 -3.95
CA ALA A 208 20.97 8.49 -5.03
C ALA A 208 22.23 7.62 -5.18
N PRO A 209 23.47 8.18 -5.24
CA PRO A 209 24.68 7.38 -5.36
C PRO A 209 24.87 6.41 -4.18
N LEU A 210 24.56 6.87 -2.96
CA LEU A 210 24.67 6.04 -1.75
C LEU A 210 23.70 4.85 -1.80
N ILE A 211 22.45 5.11 -2.20
CA ILE A 211 21.42 4.07 -2.30
C ILE A 211 21.74 3.09 -3.42
N ILE A 212 22.19 3.57 -4.58
CA ILE A 212 22.65 2.74 -5.70
C ILE A 212 23.78 1.82 -5.26
N THR A 213 24.81 2.38 -4.62
CA THR A 213 25.96 1.61 -4.14
C THR A 213 25.52 0.56 -3.11
N ALA A 214 24.65 0.93 -2.16
CA ALA A 214 24.10 -0.02 -1.20
C ALA A 214 23.30 -1.15 -1.88
N LYS A 215 22.48 -0.84 -2.88
CA LYS A 215 21.74 -1.86 -3.66
C LYS A 215 22.70 -2.81 -4.40
N ILE A 216 23.75 -2.30 -5.02
CA ILE A 216 24.77 -3.12 -5.71
C ILE A 216 25.44 -4.09 -4.73
N LEU A 217 25.87 -3.59 -3.57
CA LEU A 217 26.57 -4.40 -2.57
C LEU A 217 25.70 -5.49 -1.93
N VAL A 218 24.39 -5.23 -1.78
CA VAL A 218 23.47 -6.16 -1.12
C VAL A 218 22.95 -7.22 -2.09
N LYS A 219 22.69 -6.86 -3.36
CA LYS A 219 21.99 -7.76 -4.29
C LYS A 219 22.89 -8.62 -5.18
N ASN A 220 24.21 -8.37 -5.24
CA ASN A 220 25.10 -9.00 -6.23
C ASN A 220 24.58 -8.95 -7.68
N GLY A 221 23.76 -7.93 -8.01
CA GLY A 221 23.08 -7.79 -9.30
C GLY A 221 22.95 -6.33 -9.73
N SER A 222 22.29 -6.09 -10.85
CA SER A 222 22.03 -4.73 -11.34
C SER A 222 21.13 -3.97 -10.36
N PRO A 223 21.51 -2.76 -9.89
CA PRO A 223 20.64 -1.92 -9.05
C PRO A 223 19.41 -1.43 -9.80
N PHE A 224 19.40 -1.60 -11.13
CA PHE A 224 18.31 -1.23 -12.04
C PHE A 224 17.41 -2.42 -12.40
N GLU A 225 17.64 -3.61 -11.80
CA GLU A 225 16.67 -4.69 -11.92
C GLU A 225 15.31 -4.21 -11.42
N LYS A 226 14.33 -4.32 -12.31
CA LYS A 226 12.96 -3.87 -12.08
C LYS A 226 12.30 -4.86 -11.12
N GLU A 227 12.18 -4.48 -9.85
CA GLU A 227 11.32 -5.21 -8.93
C GLU A 227 9.91 -4.64 -9.01
N ARG A 228 8.93 -5.52 -9.11
CA ARG A 228 7.50 -5.18 -9.05
C ARG A 228 7.05 -4.13 -10.08
N GLY A 229 7.76 -4.04 -11.19
CA GLY A 229 7.41 -3.09 -12.24
C GLY A 229 7.63 -1.60 -11.91
N MET A 230 8.31 -1.27 -10.80
CA MET A 230 8.57 0.13 -10.42
C MET A 230 9.70 0.76 -11.26
N ASP A 231 9.58 2.07 -11.51
CA ASP A 231 10.69 2.86 -12.04
C ASP A 231 11.69 3.20 -10.93
N PHE A 232 12.99 3.06 -11.21
CA PHE A 232 14.03 3.29 -10.21
C PHE A 232 13.98 4.69 -9.59
N MET A 233 13.76 5.74 -10.39
CA MET A 233 13.74 7.12 -9.88
C MET A 233 12.48 7.39 -9.06
N VAL A 234 11.34 6.83 -9.47
CA VAL A 234 10.09 6.94 -8.72
C VAL A 234 10.20 6.19 -7.39
N ASP A 235 10.72 4.95 -7.41
CA ASP A 235 11.00 4.17 -6.19
C ASP A 235 11.97 4.88 -5.25
N LEU A 236 13.01 5.52 -5.80
CA LEU A 236 13.97 6.30 -5.02
C LEU A 236 13.33 7.50 -4.31
N VAL A 237 12.50 8.27 -5.02
CA VAL A 237 11.77 9.43 -4.46
C VAL A 237 10.78 8.98 -3.41
N ASP A 238 10.04 7.91 -3.68
CA ASP A 238 9.09 7.28 -2.76
C ASP A 238 9.80 6.80 -1.49
N TRP A 239 10.95 6.13 -1.67
CA TRP A 239 11.74 5.62 -0.56
C TRP A 239 12.36 6.74 0.27
N VAL A 240 12.94 7.79 -0.34
CA VAL A 240 13.53 8.94 0.39
C VAL A 240 12.44 9.81 1.03
N GLY A 241 11.27 9.95 0.37
CA GLY A 241 10.19 10.83 0.81
C GLY A 241 9.21 10.22 1.80
N GLY A 242 9.04 8.90 1.77
CA GLY A 242 7.97 8.18 2.45
C GLY A 242 7.91 8.38 3.97
N TYR A 243 7.31 9.48 4.41
CA TYR A 243 7.06 9.81 5.82
C TYR A 243 5.54 10.02 6.04
N PRO A 244 4.94 9.55 7.15
CA PRO A 244 5.54 8.85 8.31
C PRO A 244 6.28 7.56 7.93
N TYR A 245 7.23 7.13 8.78
CA TYR A 245 8.03 5.94 8.57
C TYR A 245 8.10 5.14 9.87
N GLU A 246 7.48 3.97 9.84
CA GLU A 246 7.49 3.00 10.93
C GLU A 246 8.06 1.68 10.41
N TRP A 247 8.56 0.85 11.30
CA TRP A 247 9.15 -0.44 10.98
C TRP A 247 8.93 -1.42 12.13
N ALA A 248 9.04 -2.72 11.85
CA ALA A 248 8.97 -3.77 12.85
C ALA A 248 9.86 -4.95 12.46
N THR A 249 10.25 -5.76 13.44
CA THR A 249 10.84 -7.07 13.16
C THR A 249 9.77 -8.05 12.71
N VAL A 250 10.20 -9.18 12.12
CA VAL A 250 9.28 -10.26 11.73
C VAL A 250 8.51 -10.76 12.97
N GLU A 251 9.21 -10.98 14.06
CA GLU A 251 8.64 -11.47 15.33
C GLU A 251 7.58 -10.51 15.86
N GLN A 252 7.85 -9.20 15.85
CA GLN A 252 6.89 -8.18 16.32
C GLN A 252 5.59 -8.19 15.52
N ILE A 253 5.64 -8.41 14.20
CA ILE A 253 4.44 -8.46 13.36
C ILE A 253 3.71 -9.80 13.53
N VAL A 254 4.43 -10.91 13.68
CA VAL A 254 3.83 -12.22 13.96
C VAL A 254 3.12 -12.19 15.32
N ASP A 255 3.78 -11.71 16.37
CA ASP A 255 3.19 -11.56 17.71
C ASP A 255 1.95 -10.65 17.70
N LEU A 256 2.01 -9.55 16.92
CA LEU A 256 0.86 -8.66 16.77
C LEU A 256 -0.31 -9.39 16.09
N GLY A 257 -0.06 -10.17 15.05
CA GLY A 257 -1.07 -11.00 14.41
C GLY A 257 -1.68 -12.03 15.37
N GLU A 258 -0.85 -12.74 16.15
CA GLU A 258 -1.31 -13.72 17.11
C GLU A 258 -2.18 -13.13 18.23
N LYS A 259 -1.81 -11.95 18.73
CA LYS A 259 -2.61 -11.20 19.72
C LYS A 259 -4.01 -10.83 19.20
N HIS A 260 -4.15 -10.69 17.89
CA HIS A 260 -5.42 -10.41 17.21
C HIS A 260 -6.11 -11.67 16.66
N GLY A 261 -5.69 -12.87 17.09
CA GLY A 261 -6.33 -14.13 16.68
C GLY A 261 -6.00 -14.56 15.26
N LEU A 262 -4.87 -14.10 14.70
CA LEU A 262 -4.36 -14.56 13.43
C LEU A 262 -3.32 -15.66 13.61
N GLN A 263 -3.19 -16.48 12.59
CA GLN A 263 -2.11 -17.45 12.43
C GLN A 263 -1.28 -17.06 11.23
N ILE A 264 0.05 -17.06 11.38
CA ILE A 264 0.94 -16.86 10.25
C ILE A 264 0.91 -18.09 9.32
N VAL A 265 0.67 -17.85 8.05
CA VAL A 265 0.71 -18.85 6.98
C VAL A 265 2.04 -18.81 6.27
N ARG A 266 2.53 -17.60 5.98
CA ARG A 266 3.79 -17.42 5.26
C ARG A 266 4.41 -16.07 5.56
N VAL A 267 5.73 -16.04 5.68
CA VAL A 267 6.55 -14.83 5.70
C VAL A 267 7.45 -14.85 4.46
N ILE A 268 7.47 -13.75 3.71
CA ILE A 268 8.38 -13.53 2.59
C ILE A 268 9.32 -12.41 3.04
N PRO A 269 10.58 -12.73 3.37
CA PRO A 269 11.55 -11.74 3.80
C PRO A 269 11.87 -10.74 2.70
N SER A 270 12.21 -9.52 3.10
CA SER A 270 12.73 -8.51 2.18
C SER A 270 14.08 -8.92 1.60
N SER A 271 14.28 -8.65 0.32
CA SER A 271 15.57 -8.83 -0.36
C SER A 271 16.64 -7.82 0.06
N VAL A 272 16.23 -6.72 0.72
CA VAL A 272 17.13 -5.66 1.21
C VAL A 272 16.87 -5.35 2.68
N PRO A 273 17.89 -4.97 3.47
CA PRO A 273 17.76 -4.84 4.94
C PRO A 273 16.64 -3.90 5.41
N THR A 274 16.38 -2.83 4.68
CA THR A 274 15.35 -1.81 4.99
C THR A 274 14.10 -1.93 4.12
N GLY A 275 13.94 -3.03 3.39
CA GLY A 275 12.76 -3.27 2.55
C GLY A 275 11.57 -3.81 3.35
N CYS A 276 10.50 -4.15 2.66
CA CYS A 276 9.30 -4.66 3.30
C CYS A 276 9.33 -6.20 3.39
N ASN A 277 9.18 -6.72 4.60
CA ASN A 277 8.77 -8.11 4.79
C ASN A 277 7.29 -8.23 4.47
N GLN A 278 6.89 -9.32 3.84
CA GLN A 278 5.50 -9.58 3.49
C GLN A 278 4.98 -10.72 4.36
N PHE A 279 3.79 -10.56 4.88
CA PHE A 279 3.14 -11.50 5.79
C PHE A 279 1.81 -11.93 5.22
N VAL A 280 1.55 -13.22 5.21
CA VAL A 280 0.25 -13.81 4.90
C VAL A 280 -0.26 -14.44 6.19
N PHE A 281 -1.32 -13.88 6.72
CA PHE A 281 -2.02 -14.40 7.89
C PHE A 281 -3.36 -15.00 7.49
N ARG A 282 -3.85 -15.90 8.32
CA ARG A 282 -5.22 -16.40 8.29
C ARG A 282 -5.84 -16.24 9.67
N ARG A 283 -7.12 -15.92 9.75
CA ARG A 283 -7.83 -15.91 11.03
C ARG A 283 -7.89 -17.32 11.61
N LYS A 284 -7.57 -17.47 12.90
CA LYS A 284 -7.71 -18.76 13.60
C LYS A 284 -9.17 -19.12 13.68
N ILE A 285 -9.52 -20.32 13.21
CA ILE A 285 -10.86 -20.87 13.41
C ILE A 285 -11.00 -21.14 14.90
N ARG A 286 -12.05 -20.60 15.51
CA ARG A 286 -12.35 -20.79 16.93
C ARG A 286 -12.90 -22.19 17.19
#